data_3ba1a6d22e47916d9c9bd5b175a0f2af
#
_entry.id   3ba1a6d22e47916d9c9bd5b175a0f2af
#
_cell.length_a   1.000
_cell.length_b   1.000
_cell.length_c   1.000
_cell.angle_alpha   90.00
_cell.angle_beta   90.00
_cell.angle_gamma   90.00
#
_symmetry.space_group_name_H-M   'P 1'
#
loop_
_entity.id
_entity.type
_entity.pdbx_description
1 polymer ?
#
loop_
_entity_poly.entity_id
_entity_poly.type
_entity_poly.pdbx_seq_one_letter_code
_entity_poly.pdbx_strand_id
1 'polypeptide(L)'
;RDRLMKETEKNLALRVEDTDSADSFLVFGRGILHLGILVETMRREGYELTVGNPQVLVKTIDGKKHEPYENLVVDVPAEFSGRVIDLVTQRKGEMQIMESKGQMQHLEFEIPSRGLIGLRSQMLTNTAGEAVMAHRFIDYKPWKGPIPGRSNGVLIAKFMGTTTAYSIDKLQDRGSFFVDQGDEVYVGQIIAEHIKPGDLNVNAVEMKKLTNHRASGSDDAVRIVPKLEFTLEECMEYIQQDECIEVTPKNIRMRKVVLNEDDRKKSTRSMQSEAVG
;
A
#
# COMPACT_ATOMS: atom_id res chain seq x y z
N ARG A 1 9.26 22.68 -3.34
CA ARG A 1 10.04 23.04 -2.15
C ARG A 1 9.35 24.13 -1.33
N ASP A 2 9.12 25.31 -1.90
CA ASP A 2 8.57 26.47 -1.19
C ASP A 2 7.22 26.19 -0.53
N ARG A 3 6.37 25.38 -1.16
CA ARG A 3 5.08 24.98 -0.59
C ARG A 3 5.26 24.10 0.66
N LEU A 4 6.20 23.16 0.63
CA LEU A 4 6.52 22.32 1.78
C LEU A 4 7.12 23.14 2.93
N MET A 5 8.03 24.06 2.63
CA MET A 5 8.62 24.96 3.64
C MET A 5 7.59 25.85 4.31
N LYS A 6 6.63 26.42 3.54
CA LYS A 6 5.52 27.20 4.12
C LYS A 6 4.63 26.35 5.05
N GLU A 7 4.50 25.05 4.79
CA GLU A 7 3.73 24.16 5.67
C GLU A 7 4.44 23.93 7.00
N THR A 8 5.76 23.82 7.01
CA THR A 8 6.53 23.65 8.26
C THR A 8 6.41 24.86 9.20
N GLU A 9 6.20 26.06 8.66
CA GLU A 9 5.97 27.28 9.47
C GLU A 9 4.63 27.22 10.24
N LYS A 10 3.63 26.56 9.67
CA LYS A 10 2.27 26.44 10.24
C LYS A 10 2.09 25.19 11.08
N ASN A 11 2.86 24.16 10.81
CA ASN A 11 2.71 22.83 11.40
C ASN A 11 4.03 22.36 12.02
N LEU A 12 4.20 22.62 13.31
CA LEU A 12 5.39 22.26 14.08
C LEU A 12 5.68 20.75 14.13
N ALA A 13 4.71 19.91 13.81
CA ALA A 13 4.90 18.47 13.77
C ALA A 13 5.41 17.95 12.41
N LEU A 14 5.53 18.84 11.43
CA LEU A 14 6.06 18.53 10.12
C LEU A 14 7.52 19.00 10.02
N ARG A 15 8.38 18.12 9.51
CA ARG A 15 9.77 18.45 9.18
C ARG A 15 10.04 18.05 7.73
N VAL A 16 10.76 18.87 7.01
CA VAL A 16 11.15 18.63 5.63
C VAL A 16 12.67 18.73 5.53
N GLU A 17 13.29 17.76 4.91
CA GLU A 17 14.72 17.73 4.63
C GLU A 17 14.96 17.55 3.13
N ASP A 18 15.95 18.27 2.61
CA ASP A 18 16.42 18.09 1.24
C ASP A 18 17.11 16.72 1.12
N THR A 19 17.04 16.11 -0.05
CA THR A 19 17.79 14.89 -0.39
C THR A 19 18.92 15.24 -1.36
N ASP A 20 19.71 14.25 -1.76
CA ASP A 20 20.75 14.43 -2.79
C ASP A 20 20.19 14.82 -4.16
N SER A 21 18.89 14.60 -4.37
CA SER A 21 18.16 15.05 -5.57
C SER A 21 17.44 16.36 -5.30
N ALA A 22 17.62 17.34 -6.19
CA ALA A 22 16.96 18.66 -6.07
C ALA A 22 15.41 18.59 -6.11
N ASP A 23 14.86 17.51 -6.67
CA ASP A 23 13.42 17.36 -6.90
C ASP A 23 12.75 16.39 -5.91
N SER A 24 13.50 15.91 -4.90
CA SER A 24 12.95 15.02 -3.89
C SER A 24 13.22 15.51 -2.47
N PHE A 25 12.28 15.24 -1.57
CA PHE A 25 12.31 15.71 -0.18
C PHE A 25 11.94 14.57 0.77
N LEU A 26 12.61 14.51 1.91
CA LEU A 26 12.17 13.68 3.03
C LEU A 26 11.19 14.52 3.88
N VAL A 27 9.98 14.00 4.01
CA VAL A 27 8.90 14.65 4.76
C VAL A 27 8.56 13.80 5.97
N PHE A 28 8.71 14.36 7.16
CA PHE A 28 8.45 13.68 8.43
C PHE A 28 7.17 14.23 9.04
N GLY A 29 6.29 13.34 9.46
CA GLY A 29 5.03 13.66 10.11
C GLY A 29 4.70 12.71 11.26
N ARG A 30 3.58 12.94 11.94
CA ARG A 30 3.13 12.10 13.06
C ARG A 30 2.68 10.70 12.64
N GLY A 31 2.33 10.52 11.35
CA GLY A 31 1.85 9.26 10.80
C GLY A 31 1.29 9.43 9.40
N ILE A 32 0.80 8.33 8.82
CA ILE A 32 0.33 8.28 7.42
C ILE A 32 -0.81 9.26 7.19
N LEU A 33 -1.80 9.33 8.08
CA LEU A 33 -2.92 10.26 7.95
C LEU A 33 -2.43 11.73 7.90
N HIS A 34 -1.48 12.10 8.73
CA HIS A 34 -0.92 13.46 8.74
C HIS A 34 -0.22 13.79 7.41
N LEU A 35 0.57 12.85 6.89
CA LEU A 35 1.23 12.99 5.59
C LEU A 35 0.21 12.95 4.43
N GLY A 36 -0.82 12.11 4.52
CA GLY A 36 -1.90 12.01 3.54
C GLY A 36 -2.68 13.33 3.41
N ILE A 37 -3.00 13.98 4.53
CA ILE A 37 -3.67 15.30 4.53
C ILE A 37 -2.79 16.35 3.82
N LEU A 38 -1.48 16.36 4.07
CA LEU A 38 -0.56 17.27 3.39
C LEU A 38 -0.57 17.04 1.87
N VAL A 39 -0.38 15.80 1.45
CA VAL A 39 -0.35 15.42 0.03
C VAL A 39 -1.68 15.73 -0.66
N GLU A 40 -2.81 15.41 -0.02
CA GLU A 40 -4.14 15.72 -0.56
C GLU A 40 -4.39 17.22 -0.66
N THR A 41 -3.93 18.01 0.31
CA THR A 41 -4.00 19.47 0.25
C THR A 41 -3.21 20.01 -0.93
N MET A 42 -1.98 19.55 -1.11
CA MET A 42 -1.15 19.92 -2.26
C MET A 42 -1.79 19.51 -3.58
N ARG A 43 -2.38 18.31 -3.66
CA ARG A 43 -3.12 17.84 -4.83
C ARG A 43 -4.27 18.79 -5.20
N ARG A 44 -5.04 19.23 -4.23
CA ARG A 44 -6.15 20.21 -4.42
C ARG A 44 -5.67 21.60 -4.83
N GLU A 45 -4.47 21.97 -4.41
CA GLU A 45 -3.80 23.20 -4.83
C GLU A 45 -3.25 23.10 -6.27
N GLY A 46 -3.32 21.94 -6.93
CA GLY A 46 -2.90 21.73 -8.31
C GLY A 46 -1.48 21.19 -8.47
N TYR A 47 -0.83 20.77 -7.40
CA TYR A 47 0.50 20.16 -7.48
C TYR A 47 0.43 18.71 -7.96
N GLU A 48 1.44 18.34 -8.74
CA GLU A 48 1.71 16.95 -9.13
C GLU A 48 2.95 16.46 -8.39
N LEU A 49 2.86 15.29 -7.78
CA LEU A 49 3.94 14.74 -6.97
C LEU A 49 3.94 13.21 -6.98
N THR A 50 5.08 12.64 -6.65
CA THR A 50 5.24 11.21 -6.43
C THR A 50 5.53 10.96 -4.95
N VAL A 51 4.78 10.04 -4.34
CA VAL A 51 4.93 9.64 -2.94
C VAL A 51 5.53 8.25 -2.88
N GLY A 52 6.68 8.11 -2.22
CA GLY A 52 7.31 6.81 -1.95
C GLY A 52 6.68 6.08 -0.77
N ASN A 53 7.11 4.84 -0.55
CA ASN A 53 6.64 4.03 0.56
C ASN A 53 6.96 4.70 1.92
N PRO A 54 5.96 4.95 2.78
CA PRO A 54 6.17 5.53 4.09
C PRO A 54 6.97 4.61 5.01
N GLN A 55 7.89 5.19 5.76
CA GLN A 55 8.74 4.45 6.69
C GLN A 55 8.70 5.06 8.07
N VAL A 56 8.82 4.22 9.10
CA VAL A 56 8.98 4.69 10.47
C VAL A 56 10.42 5.11 10.73
N LEU A 57 10.61 6.12 11.59
CA LEU A 57 11.93 6.59 11.99
C LEU A 57 12.59 5.57 12.91
N VAL A 58 13.72 5.03 12.45
CA VAL A 58 14.60 4.17 13.23
C VAL A 58 15.71 5.00 13.86
N LYS A 59 16.03 4.76 15.12
CA LYS A 59 17.13 5.39 15.85
C LYS A 59 18.24 4.38 16.13
N THR A 60 19.47 4.84 16.15
CA THR A 60 20.60 4.05 16.66
C THR A 60 20.87 4.48 18.09
N ILE A 61 20.68 3.58 19.05
CA ILE A 61 20.93 3.78 20.49
C ILE A 61 21.96 2.71 20.89
N ASP A 62 23.08 3.12 21.48
CA ASP A 62 24.18 2.23 21.89
C ASP A 62 24.64 1.27 20.77
N GLY A 63 24.72 1.78 19.52
CA GLY A 63 25.15 1.01 18.36
C GLY A 63 24.13 0.00 17.83
N LYS A 64 22.93 -0.08 18.43
CA LYS A 64 21.85 -0.99 18.01
C LYS A 64 20.68 -0.21 17.42
N LYS A 65 20.04 -0.80 16.41
CA LYS A 65 18.82 -0.25 15.82
C LYS A 65 17.66 -0.35 16.79
N HIS A 66 16.95 0.78 17.01
CA HIS A 66 15.72 0.88 17.79
C HIS A 66 14.62 1.46 16.92
N GLU A 67 13.42 0.96 17.10
CA GLU A 67 12.21 1.40 16.40
C GLU A 67 11.13 1.82 17.38
N PRO A 68 10.19 2.70 16.98
CA PRO A 68 9.11 3.13 17.85
C PRO A 68 8.12 1.98 18.07
N TYR A 69 7.64 1.86 19.30
CA TYR A 69 6.62 0.90 19.74
C TYR A 69 5.37 1.62 20.23
N GLU A 70 4.24 0.97 20.00
CA GLU A 70 2.94 1.48 20.40
C GLU A 70 2.17 0.44 21.22
N ASN A 71 1.37 0.91 22.18
CA ASN A 71 0.33 0.12 22.82
C ASN A 71 -0.89 0.14 21.89
N LEU A 72 -1.23 -1.01 21.35
CA LEU A 72 -2.42 -1.23 20.52
C LEU A 72 -3.49 -1.86 21.40
N VAL A 73 -4.66 -1.22 21.45
CA VAL A 73 -5.86 -1.72 22.12
C VAL A 73 -6.88 -2.10 21.06
N VAL A 74 -7.43 -3.30 21.16
CA VAL A 74 -8.47 -3.78 20.24
C VAL A 74 -9.62 -4.35 21.05
N ASP A 75 -10.82 -3.80 20.84
CA ASP A 75 -12.08 -4.36 21.31
C ASP A 75 -12.79 -5.05 20.15
N VAL A 76 -13.11 -6.34 20.29
CA VAL A 76 -13.63 -7.17 19.21
C VAL A 76 -14.57 -8.26 19.75
N PRO A 77 -15.61 -8.69 18.99
CA PRO A 77 -16.39 -9.87 19.37
C PRO A 77 -15.53 -11.10 19.57
N ALA A 78 -15.87 -11.93 20.59
CA ALA A 78 -15.06 -13.07 20.97
C ALA A 78 -14.76 -14.06 19.83
N GLU A 79 -15.66 -14.20 18.86
CA GLU A 79 -15.51 -15.06 17.69
C GLU A 79 -14.37 -14.64 16.75
N PHE A 80 -14.00 -13.35 16.73
CA PHE A 80 -12.93 -12.82 15.89
C PHE A 80 -11.60 -12.68 16.63
N SER A 81 -11.55 -12.87 17.96
CA SER A 81 -10.35 -12.63 18.79
C SER A 81 -9.12 -13.39 18.29
N GLY A 82 -9.29 -14.66 17.90
CA GLY A 82 -8.20 -15.48 17.35
C GLY A 82 -7.60 -14.88 16.08
N ARG A 83 -8.44 -14.40 15.15
CA ARG A 83 -7.96 -13.75 13.90
C ARG A 83 -7.20 -12.46 14.18
N VAL A 84 -7.66 -11.68 15.16
CA VAL A 84 -6.98 -10.46 15.57
C VAL A 84 -5.61 -10.76 16.16
N ILE A 85 -5.53 -11.75 17.06
CA ILE A 85 -4.26 -12.18 17.67
C ILE A 85 -3.27 -12.65 16.61
N ASP A 86 -3.70 -13.49 15.68
CA ASP A 86 -2.86 -13.97 14.58
C ASP A 86 -2.35 -12.81 13.71
N LEU A 87 -3.24 -11.89 13.33
CA LEU A 87 -2.92 -10.75 12.49
C LEU A 87 -1.87 -9.82 13.15
N VAL A 88 -2.04 -9.54 14.45
CA VAL A 88 -1.11 -8.68 15.20
C VAL A 88 0.22 -9.39 15.45
N THR A 89 0.20 -10.68 15.77
CA THR A 89 1.42 -11.48 16.01
C THR A 89 2.28 -11.61 14.75
N GLN A 90 1.68 -11.81 13.57
CA GLN A 90 2.40 -11.81 12.29
C GLN A 90 3.14 -10.50 12.06
N ARG A 91 2.62 -9.39 12.59
CA ARG A 91 3.21 -8.04 12.54
C ARG A 91 4.14 -7.72 13.71
N LYS A 92 4.62 -8.76 14.43
CA LYS A 92 5.51 -8.67 15.59
C LYS A 92 4.90 -7.99 16.83
N GLY A 93 3.57 -7.90 16.90
CA GLY A 93 2.89 -7.51 18.13
C GLY A 93 2.93 -8.62 19.17
N GLU A 94 3.09 -8.23 20.44
CA GLU A 94 3.06 -9.11 21.61
C GLU A 94 1.86 -8.80 22.46
N MET A 95 1.03 -9.80 22.71
CA MET A 95 -0.15 -9.66 23.55
C MET A 95 0.26 -9.46 25.01
N GLN A 96 -0.28 -8.42 25.63
CA GLN A 96 -0.05 -8.04 27.03
C GLN A 96 -1.26 -8.40 27.91
N ILE A 97 -2.46 -8.08 27.43
CA ILE A 97 -3.71 -8.26 28.15
C ILE A 97 -4.76 -8.89 27.24
N MET A 98 -5.54 -9.79 27.81
CA MET A 98 -6.76 -10.34 27.21
C MET A 98 -7.83 -10.44 28.28
N GLU A 99 -8.90 -9.67 28.15
CA GLU A 99 -10.01 -9.64 29.10
C GLU A 99 -11.34 -9.84 28.39
N SER A 100 -12.21 -10.67 28.96
CA SER A 100 -13.57 -10.86 28.45
C SER A 100 -14.52 -9.86 29.09
N LYS A 101 -15.21 -9.07 28.26
CA LYS A 101 -16.24 -8.10 28.66
C LYS A 101 -17.59 -8.48 28.03
N GLY A 102 -18.26 -9.46 28.59
CA GLY A 102 -19.49 -10.03 28.03
C GLY A 102 -19.24 -10.77 26.73
N GLN A 103 -19.79 -10.31 25.61
CA GLN A 103 -19.55 -10.88 24.26
C GLN A 103 -18.32 -10.31 23.55
N MET A 104 -17.71 -9.28 24.11
CA MET A 104 -16.53 -8.62 23.57
C MET A 104 -15.26 -9.11 24.27
N GLN A 105 -14.16 -9.16 23.52
CA GLN A 105 -12.81 -9.34 24.03
C GLN A 105 -12.05 -8.02 23.96
N HIS A 106 -11.46 -7.64 25.07
CA HIS A 106 -10.52 -6.53 25.15
C HIS A 106 -9.10 -7.08 25.07
N LEU A 107 -8.35 -6.66 24.07
CA LEU A 107 -7.00 -7.13 23.78
C LEU A 107 -6.04 -5.95 23.79
N GLU A 108 -4.94 -6.07 24.54
CA GLU A 108 -3.86 -5.09 24.47
C GLU A 108 -2.57 -5.73 23.97
N PHE A 109 -1.91 -5.04 23.05
CA PHE A 109 -0.66 -5.48 22.44
C PHE A 109 0.38 -4.39 22.50
N GLU A 110 1.63 -4.80 22.63
CA GLU A 110 2.78 -3.97 22.32
C GLU A 110 3.26 -4.32 20.91
N ILE A 111 3.29 -3.34 19.99
CA ILE A 111 3.58 -3.56 18.58
C ILE A 111 4.55 -2.51 18.04
N PRO A 112 5.52 -2.86 17.18
CA PRO A 112 6.29 -1.86 16.45
C PRO A 112 5.38 -0.99 15.59
N SER A 113 5.59 0.35 15.57
CA SER A 113 4.73 1.28 14.80
C SER A 113 4.61 0.92 13.32
N ARG A 114 5.66 0.34 12.71
CA ARG A 114 5.57 -0.17 11.32
C ARG A 114 4.61 -1.33 11.17
N GLY A 115 4.30 -2.08 12.23
CA GLY A 115 3.29 -3.13 12.25
C GLY A 115 1.86 -2.61 12.17
N LEU A 116 1.63 -1.34 12.48
CA LEU A 116 0.32 -0.69 12.38
C LEU A 116 -0.01 -0.24 10.96
N ILE A 117 1.00 -0.11 10.08
CA ILE A 117 0.79 0.29 8.69
C ILE A 117 -0.09 -0.75 7.99
N GLY A 118 -1.26 -0.34 7.49
CA GLY A 118 -2.25 -1.21 6.84
C GLY A 118 -2.97 -2.20 7.78
N LEU A 119 -2.67 -2.17 9.09
CA LEU A 119 -3.33 -3.06 10.05
C LEU A 119 -4.82 -2.77 10.19
N ARG A 120 -5.21 -1.49 10.18
CA ARG A 120 -6.61 -1.08 10.37
C ARG A 120 -7.52 -1.67 9.29
N SER A 121 -7.15 -1.54 8.03
CA SER A 121 -7.94 -2.06 6.90
C SER A 121 -8.07 -3.59 6.97
N GLN A 122 -6.96 -4.28 7.28
CA GLN A 122 -6.98 -5.73 7.45
C GLN A 122 -7.79 -6.17 8.68
N MET A 123 -7.71 -5.42 9.78
CA MET A 123 -8.50 -5.67 10.98
C MET A 123 -10.00 -5.63 10.67
N LEU A 124 -10.46 -4.55 10.04
CA LEU A 124 -11.87 -4.39 9.68
C LEU A 124 -12.34 -5.49 8.72
N THR A 125 -11.54 -5.84 7.73
CA THR A 125 -11.88 -6.94 6.80
C THR A 125 -12.01 -8.28 7.52
N ASN A 126 -11.08 -8.60 8.44
CA ASN A 126 -11.07 -9.89 9.15
C ASN A 126 -12.12 -10.00 10.26
N THR A 127 -12.71 -8.89 10.67
CA THR A 127 -13.71 -8.82 11.75
C THR A 127 -15.07 -8.31 11.28
N ALA A 128 -15.33 -8.35 9.96
CA ALA A 128 -16.57 -7.84 9.35
C ALA A 128 -16.91 -6.37 9.74
N GLY A 129 -15.88 -5.57 10.00
CA GLY A 129 -16.02 -4.17 10.43
C GLY A 129 -16.27 -3.96 11.92
N GLU A 130 -16.33 -5.01 12.74
CA GLU A 130 -16.74 -4.91 14.14
C GLU A 130 -15.61 -4.57 15.12
N ALA A 131 -14.34 -4.71 14.72
CA ALA A 131 -13.23 -4.35 15.58
C ALA A 131 -13.09 -2.83 15.76
N VAL A 132 -12.91 -2.42 17.00
CA VAL A 132 -12.51 -1.06 17.36
C VAL A 132 -11.06 -1.09 17.79
N MET A 133 -10.21 -0.26 17.20
CA MET A 133 -8.80 -0.18 17.56
C MET A 133 -8.35 1.23 17.89
N ALA A 134 -7.50 1.35 18.88
CA ALA A 134 -6.79 2.57 19.25
C ALA A 134 -5.33 2.24 19.56
N HIS A 135 -4.44 3.17 19.32
CA HIS A 135 -3.03 2.98 19.59
C HIS A 135 -2.38 4.26 20.09
N ARG A 136 -1.31 4.13 20.87
CA ARG A 136 -0.52 5.24 21.38
C ARG A 136 0.95 4.87 21.46
N PHE A 137 1.82 5.82 21.16
CA PHE A 137 3.27 5.66 21.30
C PHE A 137 3.65 5.36 22.77
N ILE A 138 4.58 4.41 22.93
CA ILE A 138 5.17 4.05 24.23
C ILE A 138 6.59 4.58 24.31
N ASP A 139 7.51 3.99 23.54
CA ASP A 139 8.94 4.25 23.58
C ASP A 139 9.65 3.66 22.36
N TYR A 140 10.94 3.92 22.24
CA TYR A 140 11.83 3.26 21.30
C TYR A 140 12.40 1.98 21.90
N LYS A 141 12.21 0.84 21.24
CA LYS A 141 12.72 -0.47 21.66
C LYS A 141 13.56 -1.12 20.56
N PRO A 142 14.39 -2.12 20.89
CA PRO A 142 15.21 -2.80 19.91
C PRO A 142 14.42 -3.31 18.70
N TRP A 143 15.01 -3.20 17.53
CA TRP A 143 14.45 -3.69 16.27
C TRP A 143 14.11 -5.19 16.33
N LYS A 144 12.88 -5.56 16.03
CA LYS A 144 12.33 -6.92 16.17
C LYS A 144 12.42 -7.77 14.87
N GLY A 145 13.29 -7.39 13.96
CA GLY A 145 13.47 -8.08 12.68
C GLY A 145 12.44 -7.64 11.62
N PRO A 146 12.49 -8.19 10.41
CA PRO A 146 11.60 -7.80 9.33
C PRO A 146 10.15 -8.20 9.63
N ILE A 147 9.22 -7.33 9.22
CA ILE A 147 7.79 -7.66 9.14
C ILE A 147 7.49 -8.01 7.68
N PRO A 148 6.79 -9.11 7.39
CA PRO A 148 6.36 -9.41 6.05
C PRO A 148 5.52 -8.26 5.48
N GLY A 149 5.84 -7.83 4.26
CA GLY A 149 5.01 -6.89 3.51
C GLY A 149 3.73 -7.57 3.00
N ARG A 150 3.08 -6.97 2.02
CA ARG A 150 1.96 -7.55 1.30
C ARG A 150 2.37 -8.94 0.75
N SER A 151 1.59 -9.97 1.05
CA SER A 151 1.85 -11.35 0.59
C SER A 151 1.59 -11.53 -0.90
N ASN A 152 0.60 -10.81 -1.41
CA ASN A 152 0.18 -10.85 -2.79
C ASN A 152 1.03 -9.92 -3.65
N GLY A 153 1.29 -10.32 -4.90
CA GLY A 153 1.90 -9.46 -5.91
C GLY A 153 0.91 -8.47 -6.50
N VAL A 154 1.31 -7.81 -7.58
CA VAL A 154 0.48 -6.90 -8.36
C VAL A 154 0.47 -7.27 -9.84
N LEU A 155 -0.61 -6.94 -10.53
CA LEU A 155 -0.65 -6.94 -11.98
C LEU A 155 -0.14 -5.58 -12.49
N ILE A 156 0.86 -5.63 -13.38
CA ILE A 156 1.55 -4.45 -13.88
C ILE A 156 1.26 -4.31 -15.38
N ALA A 157 0.86 -3.12 -15.81
CA ALA A 157 0.64 -2.84 -17.23
C ALA A 157 1.96 -2.96 -18.01
N LYS A 158 1.96 -3.82 -19.02
CA LYS A 158 3.10 -4.04 -19.92
C LYS A 158 3.15 -3.06 -21.09
N PHE A 159 1.99 -2.53 -21.49
CA PHE A 159 1.85 -1.63 -22.61
C PHE A 159 1.07 -0.39 -22.19
N MET A 160 1.36 0.71 -22.86
CA MET A 160 0.60 1.95 -22.77
C MET A 160 -0.63 1.88 -23.68
N GLY A 161 -1.75 2.42 -23.23
CA GLY A 161 -2.98 2.53 -24.02
C GLY A 161 -4.22 2.54 -23.16
N THR A 162 -5.37 2.35 -23.77
CA THR A 162 -6.68 2.31 -23.11
C THR A 162 -7.06 0.88 -22.78
N THR A 163 -7.47 0.62 -21.55
CA THR A 163 -7.92 -0.69 -21.09
C THR A 163 -9.18 -1.13 -21.83
N THR A 164 -9.27 -2.41 -22.17
CA THR A 164 -10.42 -2.96 -22.89
C THR A 164 -11.23 -3.90 -21.99
N ALA A 165 -12.55 -3.95 -22.21
CA ALA A 165 -13.41 -4.92 -21.54
C ALA A 165 -12.91 -6.37 -21.72
N TYR A 166 -12.45 -6.70 -22.92
CA TYR A 166 -11.91 -8.02 -23.22
C TYR A 166 -10.68 -8.38 -22.39
N SER A 167 -9.74 -7.42 -22.25
CA SER A 167 -8.53 -7.65 -21.44
C SER A 167 -8.83 -7.79 -19.95
N ILE A 168 -9.72 -6.94 -19.42
CA ILE A 168 -10.10 -6.98 -17.99
C ILE A 168 -10.81 -8.31 -17.71
N ASP A 169 -11.78 -8.71 -18.50
CA ASP A 169 -12.49 -9.97 -18.36
C ASP A 169 -11.54 -11.18 -18.34
N LYS A 170 -10.59 -11.22 -19.26
CA LYS A 170 -9.58 -12.29 -19.35
C LYS A 170 -8.64 -12.34 -18.13
N LEU A 171 -8.45 -11.21 -17.46
CA LEU A 171 -7.48 -11.05 -16.38
C LEU A 171 -8.14 -11.00 -14.98
N GLN A 172 -9.46 -10.79 -14.86
CA GLN A 172 -10.14 -10.63 -13.58
C GLN A 172 -10.07 -11.88 -12.67
N ASP A 173 -9.88 -13.07 -13.23
CA ASP A 173 -9.61 -14.28 -12.44
C ASP A 173 -8.23 -14.30 -11.78
N ARG A 174 -7.34 -13.35 -12.16
CA ARG A 174 -5.98 -13.24 -11.64
C ARG A 174 -5.81 -12.17 -10.59
N GLY A 175 -6.77 -11.28 -10.45
CA GLY A 175 -6.66 -10.18 -9.48
C GLY A 175 -7.84 -9.24 -9.46
N SER A 176 -7.86 -8.40 -8.44
CA SER A 176 -8.83 -7.33 -8.25
C SER A 176 -8.30 -6.02 -8.81
N PHE A 177 -8.99 -5.44 -9.78
CA PHE A 177 -8.51 -4.29 -10.54
C PHE A 177 -8.67 -2.96 -9.78
N PHE A 178 -7.74 -2.05 -10.03
CA PHE A 178 -7.76 -0.63 -9.61
C PHE A 178 -8.19 0.29 -10.76
N VAL A 179 -8.37 -0.24 -11.95
CA VAL A 179 -8.75 0.48 -13.18
C VAL A 179 -9.99 -0.11 -13.80
N ASP A 180 -10.79 0.73 -14.46
CA ASP A 180 -11.96 0.33 -15.24
C ASP A 180 -11.61 0.14 -16.73
N GLN A 181 -12.56 -0.42 -17.47
CA GLN A 181 -12.50 -0.37 -18.95
C GLN A 181 -12.55 1.09 -19.43
N GLY A 182 -11.72 1.41 -20.39
CA GLY A 182 -11.64 2.77 -20.92
C GLY A 182 -10.63 3.68 -20.21
N ASP A 183 -10.04 3.23 -19.09
CA ASP A 183 -8.98 3.98 -18.42
C ASP A 183 -7.67 3.92 -19.20
N GLU A 184 -6.96 5.04 -19.26
CA GLU A 184 -5.61 5.11 -19.80
C GLU A 184 -4.60 4.55 -18.80
N VAL A 185 -3.78 3.62 -19.26
CA VAL A 185 -2.70 3.01 -18.48
C VAL A 185 -1.36 3.16 -19.19
N TYR A 186 -0.27 3.12 -18.43
CA TYR A 186 1.08 3.21 -18.97
C TYR A 186 1.99 2.09 -18.42
N VAL A 187 3.12 1.87 -19.08
CA VAL A 187 4.08 0.82 -18.71
C VAL A 187 4.56 1.01 -17.27
N GLY A 188 4.47 -0.04 -16.47
CA GLY A 188 4.89 -0.02 -15.06
C GLY A 188 3.81 0.44 -14.08
N GLN A 189 2.63 0.88 -14.55
CA GLN A 189 1.49 1.18 -13.68
C GLN A 189 0.95 -0.10 -13.06
N ILE A 190 0.65 -0.06 -11.77
CA ILE A 190 -0.03 -1.12 -11.03
C ILE A 190 -1.52 -0.98 -11.31
N ILE A 191 -2.13 -2.02 -11.91
CA ILE A 191 -3.51 -1.99 -12.38
C ILE A 191 -4.44 -2.93 -11.62
N ALA A 192 -3.88 -3.88 -10.86
CA ALA A 192 -4.66 -4.79 -10.01
C ALA A 192 -3.81 -5.36 -8.88
N GLU A 193 -4.46 -5.81 -7.81
CA GLU A 193 -3.86 -6.72 -6.84
C GLU A 193 -3.88 -8.14 -7.41
N HIS A 194 -2.76 -8.84 -7.38
CA HIS A 194 -2.66 -10.23 -7.85
C HIS A 194 -3.13 -11.20 -6.76
N ILE A 195 -3.85 -12.26 -7.12
CA ILE A 195 -4.30 -13.27 -6.15
C ILE A 195 -3.17 -14.19 -5.64
N LYS A 196 -1.99 -14.14 -6.27
CA LYS A 196 -0.82 -14.97 -5.94
C LYS A 196 0.36 -14.11 -5.50
N PRO A 197 1.31 -14.68 -4.74
CA PRO A 197 2.58 -14.04 -4.51
C PRO A 197 3.33 -13.76 -5.83
N GLY A 198 4.04 -12.63 -5.85
CA GLY A 198 4.83 -12.21 -7.00
C GLY A 198 4.05 -11.40 -8.04
N ASP A 199 4.77 -10.46 -8.63
CA ASP A 199 4.24 -9.53 -9.62
C ASP A 199 4.10 -10.17 -10.99
N LEU A 200 3.10 -9.75 -11.75
CA LEU A 200 2.83 -10.24 -13.08
C LEU A 200 2.63 -9.07 -14.07
N ASN A 201 3.46 -9.02 -15.12
CA ASN A 201 3.26 -8.07 -16.20
C ASN A 201 2.19 -8.58 -17.17
N VAL A 202 1.16 -7.77 -17.43
CA VAL A 202 -0.01 -8.15 -18.20
C VAL A 202 -0.33 -7.13 -19.30
N ASN A 203 -1.02 -7.59 -20.34
CA ASN A 203 -1.53 -6.74 -21.41
C ASN A 203 -3.01 -6.39 -21.12
N ALA A 204 -3.26 -5.20 -20.60
CA ALA A 204 -4.61 -4.71 -20.31
C ALA A 204 -5.25 -3.92 -21.46
N VAL A 205 -4.53 -3.74 -22.58
CA VAL A 205 -4.96 -2.97 -23.76
C VAL A 205 -5.23 -3.85 -24.97
N GLU A 206 -5.25 -5.17 -24.80
CA GLU A 206 -5.49 -6.13 -25.88
C GLU A 206 -6.94 -6.01 -26.37
N MET A 207 -7.13 -5.87 -27.68
CA MET A 207 -8.45 -5.90 -28.30
C MET A 207 -8.84 -7.32 -28.70
N LYS A 208 -10.12 -7.63 -28.64
CA LYS A 208 -10.66 -8.88 -29.19
C LYS A 208 -10.35 -8.93 -30.67
N LYS A 209 -9.63 -9.95 -31.14
CA LYS A 209 -9.40 -10.16 -32.57
C LYS A 209 -10.73 -10.53 -33.24
N LEU A 210 -11.10 -9.82 -34.27
CA LEU A 210 -12.25 -10.16 -35.10
C LEU A 210 -11.96 -11.49 -35.79
N THR A 211 -12.57 -12.57 -35.33
CA THR A 211 -12.56 -13.85 -36.02
C THR A 211 -13.80 -13.93 -36.91
N ASN A 212 -13.61 -14.15 -38.21
CA ASN A 212 -14.68 -14.33 -39.21
C ASN A 212 -15.43 -15.68 -39.04
N HIS A 213 -15.78 -16.10 -37.82
CA HIS A 213 -16.62 -17.24 -37.61
C HIS A 213 -18.08 -16.80 -37.48
N ARG A 214 -18.93 -17.32 -38.38
CA ARG A 214 -20.39 -17.21 -38.41
C ARG A 214 -21.04 -17.91 -37.22
N ALA A 215 -20.81 -17.43 -36.02
CA ALA A 215 -21.60 -17.71 -34.82
C ALA A 215 -22.18 -16.40 -34.34
N SER A 216 -23.16 -15.89 -35.06
CA SER A 216 -24.04 -14.82 -34.62
C SER A 216 -25.03 -15.38 -33.61
N GLY A 217 -24.58 -15.54 -32.34
CA GLY A 217 -25.46 -16.02 -31.33
C GLY A 217 -24.76 -16.09 -29.97
N SER A 218 -24.81 -15.01 -29.24
CA SER A 218 -24.33 -14.71 -27.92
C SER A 218 -22.90 -14.14 -27.87
N ASP A 219 -22.77 -12.85 -28.14
CA ASP A 219 -21.86 -12.06 -27.34
C ASP A 219 -22.45 -12.06 -25.91
N ASP A 220 -22.04 -13.04 -25.11
CA ASP A 220 -22.35 -13.02 -23.69
C ASP A 220 -21.85 -11.70 -23.15
N ALA A 221 -22.74 -10.94 -22.52
CA ALA A 221 -22.40 -9.64 -21.95
C ALA A 221 -21.24 -9.84 -20.97
N VAL A 222 -20.07 -9.30 -21.29
CA VAL A 222 -18.87 -9.40 -20.44
C VAL A 222 -19.20 -8.81 -19.09
N ARG A 223 -19.20 -9.62 -18.06
CA ARG A 223 -19.46 -9.18 -16.68
C ARG A 223 -18.14 -8.81 -16.03
N ILE A 224 -17.85 -7.52 -15.98
CA ILE A 224 -16.67 -6.99 -15.32
C ILE A 224 -17.00 -6.73 -13.85
N VAL A 225 -16.12 -7.19 -12.95
CA VAL A 225 -16.18 -6.89 -11.52
C VAL A 225 -15.78 -5.42 -11.32
N PRO A 226 -16.52 -4.64 -10.52
CA PRO A 226 -16.14 -3.24 -10.22
C PRO A 226 -14.73 -3.14 -9.67
N LYS A 227 -14.02 -2.07 -10.03
CA LYS A 227 -12.67 -1.81 -9.52
C LYS A 227 -12.65 -1.58 -8.01
N LEU A 228 -11.51 -1.85 -7.40
CA LEU A 228 -11.19 -1.41 -6.05
C LEU A 228 -10.77 0.06 -6.08
N GLU A 229 -11.42 0.89 -5.29
CA GLU A 229 -11.05 2.29 -5.14
C GLU A 229 -10.34 2.49 -3.81
N PHE A 230 -9.07 2.87 -3.88
CA PHE A 230 -8.27 3.19 -2.71
C PHE A 230 -8.18 4.70 -2.52
N THR A 231 -8.34 5.14 -1.29
CA THR A 231 -7.98 6.48 -0.87
C THR A 231 -6.46 6.67 -0.95
N LEU A 232 -5.98 7.90 -0.85
CA LEU A 232 -4.54 8.18 -0.83
C LEU A 232 -3.84 7.46 0.34
N GLU A 233 -4.45 7.47 1.52
CA GLU A 233 -3.94 6.79 2.70
C GLU A 233 -3.85 5.28 2.49
N GLU A 234 -4.88 4.66 1.93
CA GLU A 234 -4.87 3.23 1.58
C GLU A 234 -3.80 2.89 0.56
N CYS A 235 -3.59 3.76 -0.46
CA CYS A 235 -2.47 3.61 -1.38
C CYS A 235 -1.12 3.67 -0.66
N MET A 236 -0.93 4.63 0.28
CA MET A 236 0.31 4.76 1.06
C MET A 236 0.57 3.56 1.97
N GLU A 237 -0.48 2.92 2.49
CA GLU A 237 -0.37 1.69 3.28
C GLU A 237 -0.13 0.44 2.42
N TYR A 238 -0.58 0.46 1.16
CA TYR A 238 -0.55 -0.67 0.25
C TYR A 238 0.78 -0.86 -0.46
N ILE A 239 1.43 0.23 -0.91
CA ILE A 239 2.66 0.17 -1.72
C ILE A 239 3.84 -0.44 -0.97
N GLN A 240 4.72 -1.11 -1.72
CA GLN A 240 5.98 -1.68 -1.24
C GLN A 240 7.16 -0.75 -1.58
N GLN A 241 8.38 -1.15 -1.16
CA GLN A 241 9.59 -0.33 -1.31
C GLN A 241 9.94 0.01 -2.77
N ASP A 242 9.63 -0.89 -3.70
CA ASP A 242 9.86 -0.73 -5.14
C ASP A 242 8.68 -0.07 -5.87
N GLU A 243 7.72 0.45 -5.12
CA GLU A 243 6.49 1.06 -5.60
C GLU A 243 6.36 2.50 -5.13
N CYS A 244 5.61 3.30 -5.85
CA CYS A 244 5.27 4.66 -5.49
C CYS A 244 3.88 5.04 -5.98
N ILE A 245 3.36 6.13 -5.44
CA ILE A 245 2.07 6.70 -5.80
C ILE A 245 2.32 7.95 -6.63
N GLU A 246 1.74 8.01 -7.79
CA GLU A 246 1.65 9.22 -8.61
C GLU A 246 0.36 9.95 -8.25
N VAL A 247 0.50 11.16 -7.76
CA VAL A 247 -0.59 12.02 -7.32
C VAL A 247 -0.68 13.22 -8.25
N THR A 248 -1.80 13.32 -8.95
CA THR A 248 -2.12 14.46 -9.81
C THR A 248 -3.46 15.06 -9.36
N PRO A 249 -3.80 16.29 -9.75
CA PRO A 249 -5.09 16.89 -9.40
C PRO A 249 -6.31 16.01 -9.75
N LYS A 250 -6.19 15.21 -10.82
CA LYS A 250 -7.29 14.37 -11.34
C LYS A 250 -7.22 12.91 -10.91
N ASN A 251 -6.01 12.36 -10.69
CA ASN A 251 -5.82 10.93 -10.51
C ASN A 251 -4.81 10.63 -9.40
N ILE A 252 -5.04 9.51 -8.72
CA ILE A 252 -4.09 8.83 -7.85
C ILE A 252 -3.82 7.47 -8.49
N ARG A 253 -2.56 7.16 -8.78
CA ARG A 253 -2.15 5.91 -9.44
C ARG A 253 -0.97 5.30 -8.72
N MET A 254 -0.97 4.01 -8.53
CA MET A 254 0.19 3.27 -8.04
C MET A 254 1.02 2.78 -9.22
N ARG A 255 2.34 2.82 -9.08
CA ARG A 255 3.26 2.34 -10.10
C ARG A 255 4.56 1.79 -9.52
N LYS A 256 5.29 1.05 -10.30
CA LYS A 256 6.66 0.69 -9.95
C LYS A 256 7.59 1.90 -10.05
N VAL A 257 8.60 1.97 -9.19
CA VAL A 257 9.64 3.01 -9.27
C VAL A 257 10.39 2.88 -10.58
N VAL A 258 10.79 1.68 -10.96
CA VAL A 258 11.40 1.36 -12.26
C VAL A 258 10.29 0.87 -13.18
N LEU A 259 9.91 1.67 -14.19
CA LEU A 259 8.77 1.39 -15.05
C LEU A 259 8.99 0.22 -16.01
N ASN A 260 10.18 0.10 -16.58
CA ASN A 260 10.51 -0.93 -17.56
C ASN A 260 10.74 -2.30 -16.90
N GLU A 261 10.14 -3.37 -17.46
CA GLU A 261 10.26 -4.74 -16.93
C GLU A 261 11.70 -5.27 -16.96
N ASP A 262 12.42 -5.02 -18.04
CA ASP A 262 13.78 -5.54 -18.20
C ASP A 262 14.77 -4.85 -17.23
N ASP A 263 14.56 -3.57 -16.98
CA ASP A 263 15.37 -2.82 -16.03
C ASP A 263 15.06 -3.21 -14.59
N ARG A 264 13.79 -3.52 -14.25
CA ARG A 264 13.43 -4.12 -12.94
C ARG A 264 14.17 -5.46 -12.73
N LYS A 265 14.17 -6.33 -13.74
CA LYS A 265 14.86 -7.63 -13.67
C LYS A 265 16.37 -7.47 -13.48
N LYS A 266 17.00 -6.49 -14.12
CA LYS A 266 18.44 -6.18 -13.95
C LYS A 266 18.72 -5.68 -12.54
N SER A 267 17.93 -4.73 -12.04
CA SER A 267 18.05 -4.17 -10.69
C SER A 267 17.92 -5.25 -9.61
N THR A 268 16.97 -6.16 -9.73
CA THR A 268 16.79 -7.27 -8.79
C THR A 268 18.00 -8.22 -8.79
N ARG A 269 18.59 -8.50 -9.96
CA ARG A 269 19.79 -9.35 -10.07
C ARG A 269 21.03 -8.71 -9.45
N SER A 270 21.22 -7.38 -9.62
CA SER A 270 22.34 -6.67 -9.02
C SER A 270 22.25 -6.67 -7.49
N MET A 271 21.06 -6.42 -6.92
CA MET A 271 20.85 -6.48 -5.47
C MET A 271 21.09 -7.87 -4.88
N GLN A 272 20.69 -8.93 -5.60
CA GLN A 272 20.95 -10.30 -5.17
C GLN A 272 22.45 -10.67 -5.22
N SER A 273 23.20 -10.15 -6.18
CA SER A 273 24.65 -10.38 -6.26
C SER A 273 25.42 -9.65 -5.16
N GLU A 274 24.99 -8.46 -4.75
CA GLU A 274 25.60 -7.71 -3.64
C GLU A 274 25.28 -8.31 -2.25
N ALA A 275 24.17 -9.01 -2.12
CA ALA A 275 23.78 -9.67 -0.85
C ALA A 275 24.48 -11.00 -0.61
N VAL A 276 25.14 -11.59 -1.61
CA VAL A 276 25.85 -12.89 -1.56
C VAL A 276 27.38 -12.71 -1.51
N GLY A 277 27.92 -11.53 -1.76
CA GLY A 277 29.34 -11.18 -1.66
C GLY A 277 29.64 -10.54 -0.31
#